data_21007e453f6fc86b4329978921354648
#
_entry.id   21007e453f6fc86b4329978921354648
#
_cell.length_a   1.000
_cell.length_b   1.000
_cell.length_c   1.000
_cell.angle_alpha   90.00
_cell.angle_beta   90.00
_cell.angle_gamma   90.00
#
_symmetry.space_group_name_H-M   'P 1'
#
loop_
_entity.id
_entity.type
_entity.pdbx_description
1 polymer ?
#
loop_
_entity_poly.entity_id
_entity_poly.type
_entity_poly.pdbx_seq_one_letter_code
_entity_poly.pdbx_strand_id
1 'polypeptide(L)'
;MSGVRDELRTMAEGFRWGRRPMVPRSAEPYRLEKQERIFPTDWARSDAGVAARQVILKGIMKPLIHNELSLRVFGPEILDGVQAPLIFFSNHTSHLDATIIMTSLPDEWQAKTAVGAAKDYFFDVWWRQAFTALVYGGFPIDRGGGSTATNKARELLDDGWSLVVFPEGARSPDGHVQRFRHGTARLCIEAGVGAAPIGIRGAYQAMPKGRSWPRAGRPPVTVRFGAPLFPEEGETHQDFSRRMAQAVAQLHDEDRTTWWDALLRAEAGETPSLAGPSGPAWRRRWEGSRPIPRRGPGKTWK
;
A
#
# COMPACT_ATOMS: atom_id res chain seq x y z
N MET A 1 -10.75 -10.91 -29.51
CA MET A 1 -11.02 -12.12 -28.69
C MET A 1 -9.82 -13.08 -28.63
N SER A 2 -8.67 -12.78 -29.23
CA SER A 2 -7.44 -13.60 -29.15
C SER A 2 -6.66 -13.46 -27.84
N GLY A 3 -6.69 -12.30 -27.20
CA GLY A 3 -5.82 -12.00 -26.04
C GLY A 3 -6.04 -12.86 -24.79
N VAL A 4 -7.29 -13.24 -24.47
CA VAL A 4 -7.58 -14.02 -23.25
C VAL A 4 -7.12 -15.47 -23.38
N ARG A 5 -7.25 -16.06 -24.57
CA ARG A 5 -6.74 -17.42 -24.83
C ARG A 5 -5.22 -17.48 -24.80
N ASP A 6 -4.55 -16.44 -25.31
CA ASP A 6 -3.09 -16.39 -25.30
C ASP A 6 -2.55 -16.14 -23.89
N GLU A 7 -3.25 -15.37 -23.05
CA GLU A 7 -2.87 -15.20 -21.64
C GLU A 7 -3.09 -16.48 -20.82
N LEU A 8 -4.21 -17.18 -21.01
CA LEU A 8 -4.44 -18.48 -20.37
C LEU A 8 -3.43 -19.53 -20.81
N ARG A 9 -3.05 -19.51 -22.08
CA ARG A 9 -1.99 -20.38 -22.60
C ARG A 9 -0.62 -20.04 -22.02
N THR A 10 -0.30 -18.75 -21.91
CA THR A 10 0.95 -18.28 -21.29
C THR A 10 0.99 -18.61 -19.79
N MET A 11 -0.16 -18.56 -19.10
CA MET A 11 -0.27 -19.03 -17.71
C MET A 11 -0.10 -20.54 -17.60
N ALA A 12 -0.67 -21.31 -18.50
CA ALA A 12 -0.52 -22.77 -18.53
C ALA A 12 0.90 -23.21 -18.94
N GLU A 13 1.55 -22.47 -19.83
CA GLU A 13 2.93 -22.73 -20.26
C GLU A 13 3.99 -22.14 -19.30
N GLY A 14 3.59 -21.22 -18.40
CA GLY A 14 4.47 -20.51 -17.46
C GLY A 14 5.03 -21.36 -16.32
N PHE A 15 4.60 -22.63 -16.18
CA PHE A 15 5.13 -23.58 -15.20
C PHE A 15 6.31 -24.42 -15.75
N ARG A 16 7.01 -23.95 -16.75
CA ARG A 16 8.27 -24.59 -17.14
C ARG A 16 9.37 -24.27 -16.12
N TRP A 17 9.75 -25.26 -15.37
CA TRP A 17 10.93 -25.29 -14.49
C TRP A 17 12.26 -25.24 -15.29
N GLY A 18 12.30 -24.50 -16.38
CA GLY A 18 13.47 -24.24 -17.19
C GLY A 18 13.97 -22.85 -16.91
N ARG A 19 15.23 -22.71 -16.45
CA ARG A 19 15.91 -21.42 -16.41
C ARG A 19 15.75 -20.75 -17.77
N ARG A 20 15.11 -19.58 -17.84
CA ARG A 20 15.17 -18.76 -19.04
C ARG A 20 16.64 -18.51 -19.34
N PRO A 21 17.11 -18.73 -20.57
CA PRO A 21 18.46 -18.38 -20.94
C PRO A 21 18.67 -16.90 -20.56
N MET A 22 19.78 -16.59 -19.90
CA MET A 22 20.15 -15.19 -19.61
C MET A 22 20.53 -14.56 -20.95
N VAL A 23 19.57 -13.90 -21.57
CA VAL A 23 19.80 -13.09 -22.76
C VAL A 23 20.40 -11.76 -22.28
N PRO A 24 21.57 -11.34 -22.75
CA PRO A 24 22.10 -10.02 -22.45
C PRO A 24 21.07 -8.95 -22.82
N ARG A 25 20.94 -7.89 -22.03
CA ARG A 25 20.00 -6.79 -22.28
C ARG A 25 20.15 -6.19 -23.70
N SER A 26 21.34 -6.23 -24.26
CA SER A 26 21.64 -5.80 -25.64
C SER A 26 21.08 -6.72 -26.73
N ALA A 27 20.70 -7.93 -26.38
CA ALA A 27 20.12 -8.94 -27.30
C ALA A 27 18.62 -9.15 -27.05
N GLU A 28 18.02 -8.43 -26.11
CA GLU A 28 16.56 -8.38 -25.98
C GLU A 28 15.99 -7.68 -27.23
N PRO A 29 15.00 -8.29 -27.92
CA PRO A 29 14.36 -7.62 -29.04
C PRO A 29 13.80 -6.28 -28.56
N TYR A 30 14.06 -5.21 -29.30
CA TYR A 30 13.52 -3.88 -29.03
C TYR A 30 11.99 -4.01 -28.90
N ARG A 31 11.51 -3.96 -27.69
CA ARG A 31 10.08 -3.88 -27.44
C ARG A 31 9.67 -2.46 -27.82
N LEU A 32 8.97 -2.34 -28.94
CA LEU A 32 8.21 -1.13 -29.22
C LEU A 32 7.46 -0.78 -27.93
N GLU A 33 7.70 0.41 -27.39
CA GLU A 33 6.92 0.92 -26.27
C GLU A 33 5.46 0.75 -26.63
N LYS A 34 4.77 -0.14 -25.92
CA LYS A 34 3.33 -0.29 -26.09
C LYS A 34 2.75 1.11 -25.86
N GLN A 35 2.16 1.70 -26.90
CA GLN A 35 1.39 2.92 -26.71
C GLN A 35 0.40 2.65 -25.59
N GLU A 36 0.66 3.30 -24.47
CA GLU A 36 -0.14 3.14 -23.26
C GLU A 36 -1.52 3.73 -23.55
N ARG A 37 -2.49 2.87 -23.79
CA ARG A 37 -3.89 3.29 -23.86
C ARG A 37 -4.33 3.63 -22.44
N ILE A 38 -4.25 4.90 -22.07
CA ILE A 38 -4.81 5.40 -20.83
C ILE A 38 -6.33 5.47 -21.03
N PHE A 39 -7.06 4.56 -20.41
CA PHE A 39 -8.51 4.64 -20.39
C PHE A 39 -8.93 5.66 -19.35
N PRO A 40 -9.94 6.52 -19.62
CA PRO A 40 -10.44 7.46 -18.62
C PRO A 40 -10.94 6.70 -17.38
N THR A 41 -10.61 7.18 -16.20
CA THR A 41 -11.07 6.61 -14.92
C THR A 41 -12.06 7.51 -14.19
N ASP A 42 -12.38 8.68 -14.75
CA ASP A 42 -13.23 9.70 -14.12
C ASP A 42 -14.66 9.23 -13.88
N TRP A 43 -15.16 8.35 -14.76
CA TRP A 43 -16.48 7.71 -14.61
C TRP A 43 -16.65 6.99 -13.26
N ALA A 44 -15.57 6.43 -12.71
CA ALA A 44 -15.59 5.72 -11.44
C ALA A 44 -15.73 6.66 -10.23
N ARG A 45 -15.61 7.97 -10.45
CA ARG A 45 -15.78 9.01 -9.43
C ARG A 45 -17.11 9.78 -9.57
N SER A 46 -17.93 9.43 -10.57
CA SER A 46 -19.31 9.88 -10.64
C SER A 46 -20.14 9.34 -9.46
N ASP A 47 -21.29 9.97 -9.17
CA ASP A 47 -22.17 9.52 -8.08
C ASP A 47 -22.57 8.04 -8.23
N ALA A 48 -22.86 7.60 -9.45
CA ALA A 48 -23.14 6.19 -9.74
C ALA A 48 -21.92 5.28 -9.49
N GLY A 49 -20.73 5.71 -9.86
CA GLY A 49 -19.48 4.99 -9.60
C GLY A 49 -19.19 4.90 -8.10
N VAL A 50 -19.41 5.98 -7.35
CA VAL A 50 -19.28 6.00 -5.89
C VAL A 50 -20.30 5.07 -5.23
N ALA A 51 -21.58 5.13 -5.63
CA ALA A 51 -22.61 4.24 -5.09
C ALA A 51 -22.29 2.76 -5.36
N ALA A 52 -21.87 2.41 -6.59
CA ALA A 52 -21.46 1.06 -6.93
C ALA A 52 -20.24 0.61 -6.09
N ARG A 53 -19.25 1.48 -5.90
CA ARG A 53 -18.09 1.23 -5.02
C ARG A 53 -18.52 0.93 -3.59
N GLN A 54 -19.41 1.73 -3.02
CA GLN A 54 -19.93 1.52 -1.66
C GLN A 54 -20.57 0.15 -1.51
N VAL A 55 -21.38 -0.27 -2.49
CA VAL A 55 -21.99 -1.61 -2.49
C VAL A 55 -20.91 -2.70 -2.54
N ILE A 56 -19.91 -2.56 -3.41
CA ILE A 56 -18.82 -3.55 -3.52
C ILE A 56 -17.97 -3.61 -2.25
N LEU A 57 -17.57 -2.45 -1.73
CA LEU A 57 -16.73 -2.40 -0.52
C LEU A 57 -17.45 -2.95 0.70
N LYS A 58 -18.71 -2.59 0.92
CA LYS A 58 -19.49 -3.01 2.10
C LYS A 58 -20.06 -4.42 1.93
N GLY A 59 -20.60 -4.74 0.76
CA GLY A 59 -21.30 -6.01 0.52
C GLY A 59 -20.38 -7.18 0.15
N ILE A 60 -19.21 -6.92 -0.40
CA ILE A 60 -18.31 -7.98 -0.86
C ILE A 60 -16.94 -7.90 -0.17
N MET A 61 -16.24 -6.77 -0.29
CA MET A 61 -14.85 -6.69 0.13
C MET A 61 -14.69 -6.74 1.66
N LYS A 62 -15.52 -6.00 2.40
CA LYS A 62 -15.47 -5.99 3.86
C LYS A 62 -15.80 -7.37 4.46
N PRO A 63 -16.89 -8.07 4.08
CA PRO A 63 -17.13 -9.44 4.51
C PRO A 63 -15.98 -10.40 4.14
N LEU A 64 -15.46 -10.29 2.92
CA LEU A 64 -14.35 -11.13 2.47
C LEU A 64 -13.10 -10.93 3.33
N ILE A 65 -12.70 -9.68 3.59
CA ILE A 65 -11.56 -9.36 4.45
C ILE A 65 -11.77 -9.89 5.87
N HIS A 66 -12.97 -9.76 6.44
CA HIS A 66 -13.26 -10.27 7.79
C HIS A 66 -13.33 -11.79 7.85
N ASN A 67 -13.67 -12.47 6.73
CA ASN A 67 -13.62 -13.93 6.64
C ASN A 67 -12.17 -14.44 6.57
N GLU A 68 -11.35 -13.81 5.77
CA GLU A 68 -9.97 -14.24 5.52
C GLU A 68 -8.99 -13.81 6.62
N LEU A 69 -9.27 -12.69 7.31
CA LEU A 69 -8.38 -12.10 8.31
C LEU A 69 -9.09 -11.91 9.66
N SER A 70 -8.32 -11.99 10.74
CA SER A 70 -8.73 -11.45 12.04
C SER A 70 -8.35 -9.97 12.10
N LEU A 71 -9.17 -9.13 11.46
CA LEU A 71 -8.93 -7.70 11.35
C LEU A 71 -9.38 -6.95 12.61
N ARG A 72 -8.50 -6.11 13.16
CA ARG A 72 -8.80 -5.15 14.23
C ARG A 72 -8.48 -3.74 13.74
N VAL A 73 -9.42 -2.81 13.94
CA VAL A 73 -9.31 -1.41 13.53
C VAL A 73 -9.37 -0.54 14.78
N PHE A 74 -8.46 0.41 14.91
CA PHE A 74 -8.37 1.33 16.04
C PHE A 74 -8.21 2.77 15.55
N GLY A 75 -8.85 3.70 16.23
CA GLY A 75 -8.66 5.13 16.06
C GLY A 75 -9.34 5.77 14.84
N PRO A 76 -10.30 5.14 14.11
CA PRO A 76 -10.95 5.81 12.99
C PRO A 76 -11.73 7.07 13.42
N GLU A 77 -12.18 7.13 14.67
CA GLU A 77 -12.83 8.28 15.31
C GLU A 77 -11.95 9.54 15.40
N ILE A 78 -10.64 9.40 15.21
CA ILE A 78 -9.71 10.55 15.15
C ILE A 78 -9.96 11.45 13.92
N LEU A 79 -10.71 10.93 12.96
CA LEU A 79 -11.10 11.66 11.77
C LEU A 79 -12.40 12.48 11.96
N ASP A 80 -13.09 12.30 13.11
CA ASP A 80 -14.32 13.02 13.39
C ASP A 80 -14.04 14.52 13.51
N GLY A 81 -14.77 15.33 12.75
CA GLY A 81 -14.60 16.78 12.71
C GLY A 81 -13.38 17.29 11.95
N VAL A 82 -12.57 16.40 11.39
CA VAL A 82 -11.42 16.79 10.54
C VAL A 82 -11.95 17.20 9.16
N GLN A 83 -11.41 18.29 8.61
CA GLN A 83 -11.81 18.76 7.29
C GLN A 83 -11.10 17.98 6.17
N ALA A 84 -11.89 17.55 5.17
CA ALA A 84 -11.37 16.98 3.93
C ALA A 84 -10.92 18.12 2.96
N PRO A 85 -10.01 17.83 1.99
CA PRO A 85 -9.39 16.51 1.77
C PRO A 85 -8.14 16.26 2.63
N LEU A 86 -7.81 14.96 2.81
CA LEU A 86 -6.57 14.52 3.45
C LEU A 86 -5.82 13.55 2.55
N ILE A 87 -4.51 13.43 2.78
CA ILE A 87 -3.72 12.36 2.21
C ILE A 87 -3.49 11.29 3.28
N PHE A 88 -4.24 10.19 3.20
CA PHE A 88 -3.98 9.00 4.01
C PHE A 88 -2.70 8.32 3.52
N PHE A 89 -1.77 8.06 4.40
CA PHE A 89 -0.53 7.38 4.04
C PHE A 89 -0.23 6.22 5.00
N SER A 90 0.37 5.18 4.46
CA SER A 90 0.62 3.95 5.22
C SER A 90 1.92 3.29 4.79
N ASN A 91 2.42 2.36 5.63
CA ASN A 91 3.38 1.36 5.21
C ASN A 91 2.75 0.40 4.18
N HIS A 92 3.58 -0.18 3.30
CA HIS A 92 3.10 -1.02 2.20
C HIS A 92 3.80 -2.38 2.17
N THR A 93 3.14 -3.39 2.67
CA THR A 93 3.71 -4.72 2.84
C THR A 93 2.95 -5.81 2.09
N SER A 94 1.70 -5.56 1.71
CA SER A 94 0.79 -6.53 1.09
C SER A 94 -0.05 -5.91 -0.03
N HIS A 95 -0.57 -6.73 -0.92
CA HIS A 95 -1.64 -6.33 -1.83
C HIS A 95 -2.96 -6.02 -1.12
N LEU A 96 -3.12 -6.52 0.10
CA LEU A 96 -4.32 -6.31 0.91
C LEU A 96 -4.40 -4.89 1.49
N ASP A 97 -3.26 -4.16 1.59
CA ASP A 97 -3.18 -2.91 2.34
C ASP A 97 -4.22 -1.88 1.86
N ALA A 98 -4.36 -1.69 0.55
CA ALA A 98 -5.34 -0.77 -0.01
C ALA A 98 -6.78 -1.18 0.32
N THR A 99 -7.10 -2.49 0.20
CA THR A 99 -8.43 -3.02 0.54
C THR A 99 -8.72 -2.86 2.02
N ILE A 100 -7.74 -3.17 2.87
CA ILE A 100 -7.84 -3.04 4.32
C ILE A 100 -8.12 -1.59 4.69
N ILE A 101 -7.36 -0.63 4.15
CA ILE A 101 -7.60 0.80 4.41
C ILE A 101 -9.01 1.18 3.97
N MET A 102 -9.36 0.91 2.71
CA MET A 102 -10.65 1.32 2.17
C MET A 102 -11.85 0.72 2.92
N THR A 103 -11.73 -0.51 3.42
CA THR A 103 -12.80 -1.15 4.21
C THR A 103 -12.80 -0.75 5.69
N SER A 104 -11.76 -0.04 6.16
CA SER A 104 -11.61 0.43 7.54
C SER A 104 -11.92 1.92 7.69
N LEU A 105 -11.92 2.69 6.60
CA LEU A 105 -12.30 4.10 6.62
C LEU A 105 -13.78 4.28 7.00
N PRO A 106 -14.14 5.33 7.77
CA PRO A 106 -15.53 5.76 7.93
C PRO A 106 -16.21 6.03 6.59
N ASP A 107 -17.52 5.84 6.53
CA ASP A 107 -18.28 5.86 5.29
C ASP A 107 -18.14 7.17 4.51
N GLU A 108 -18.14 8.28 5.20
CA GLU A 108 -17.97 9.63 4.62
C GLU A 108 -16.61 9.80 3.95
N TRP A 109 -15.53 9.32 4.59
CA TRP A 109 -14.18 9.33 4.03
C TRP A 109 -14.04 8.32 2.89
N GLN A 110 -14.58 7.10 3.06
CA GLN A 110 -14.54 6.06 2.05
C GLN A 110 -15.18 6.50 0.73
N ALA A 111 -16.30 7.27 0.78
CA ALA A 111 -17.04 7.72 -0.39
C ALA A 111 -16.18 8.64 -1.27
N LYS A 112 -15.40 9.54 -0.67
CA LYS A 112 -14.57 10.54 -1.37
C LYS A 112 -13.07 10.27 -1.22
N THR A 113 -12.67 9.01 -1.27
CA THR A 113 -11.25 8.63 -1.24
C THR A 113 -10.86 7.87 -2.50
N ALA A 114 -9.71 8.23 -3.08
CA ALA A 114 -9.11 7.59 -4.23
C ALA A 114 -7.73 6.99 -3.86
N VAL A 115 -7.44 5.79 -4.35
CA VAL A 115 -6.18 5.09 -4.06
C VAL A 115 -5.18 5.28 -5.20
N GLY A 116 -3.98 5.74 -4.87
CA GLY A 116 -2.88 5.81 -5.82
C GLY A 116 -2.38 4.42 -6.19
N ALA A 117 -2.49 4.04 -7.44
CA ALA A 117 -2.11 2.74 -7.95
C ALA A 117 -1.00 2.83 -8.99
N ALA A 118 -0.03 1.90 -8.92
CA ALA A 118 1.09 1.87 -9.82
C ALA A 118 0.66 1.64 -11.27
N LYS A 119 0.98 2.61 -12.15
CA LYS A 119 0.57 2.63 -13.56
C LYS A 119 0.97 1.36 -14.31
N ASP A 120 2.20 0.92 -14.12
CA ASP A 120 2.82 -0.23 -14.77
C ASP A 120 2.22 -1.59 -14.41
N TYR A 121 1.39 -1.65 -13.36
CA TYR A 121 0.82 -2.90 -12.88
C TYR A 121 -0.71 -2.94 -12.93
N PHE A 122 -1.39 -1.85 -12.59
CA PHE A 122 -2.84 -1.81 -12.49
C PHE A 122 -3.52 -1.26 -13.75
N PHE A 123 -2.76 -0.60 -14.62
CA PHE A 123 -3.27 0.06 -15.80
C PHE A 123 -2.72 -0.52 -17.12
N ASP A 124 -2.17 -1.74 -17.09
CA ASP A 124 -1.63 -2.44 -18.23
C ASP A 124 -2.72 -3.10 -19.11
N VAL A 125 -3.86 -3.50 -18.49
CA VAL A 125 -5.01 -4.10 -19.18
C VAL A 125 -6.31 -3.44 -18.72
N TRP A 126 -7.25 -3.24 -19.64
CA TRP A 126 -8.49 -2.48 -19.45
C TRP A 126 -9.35 -2.97 -18.27
N TRP A 127 -9.53 -4.28 -18.12
CA TRP A 127 -10.38 -4.84 -17.05
C TRP A 127 -9.78 -4.64 -15.64
N ARG A 128 -8.45 -4.73 -15.54
CA ARG A 128 -7.73 -4.48 -14.27
C ARG A 128 -7.80 -3.01 -13.90
N GLN A 129 -7.66 -2.15 -14.89
CA GLN A 129 -7.86 -0.71 -14.75
C GLN A 129 -9.29 -0.37 -14.31
N ALA A 130 -10.30 -0.94 -15.01
CA ALA A 130 -11.71 -0.72 -14.68
C ALA A 130 -12.04 -1.20 -13.26
N PHE A 131 -11.54 -2.36 -12.86
CA PHE A 131 -11.70 -2.88 -11.49
C PHE A 131 -11.03 -1.95 -10.46
N THR A 132 -9.79 -1.53 -10.70
CA THR A 132 -9.05 -0.64 -9.80
C THR A 132 -9.73 0.72 -9.69
N ALA A 133 -10.20 1.28 -10.80
CA ALA A 133 -10.92 2.55 -10.82
C ALA A 133 -12.25 2.43 -10.05
N LEU A 134 -13.02 1.37 -10.28
CA LEU A 134 -14.32 1.18 -9.63
C LEU A 134 -14.19 0.93 -8.13
N VAL A 135 -13.37 -0.05 -7.73
CA VAL A 135 -13.30 -0.51 -6.33
C VAL A 135 -12.54 0.46 -5.45
N TYR A 136 -11.49 1.09 -5.98
CA TYR A 136 -10.60 1.95 -5.19
C TYR A 136 -10.66 3.43 -5.58
N GLY A 137 -11.50 3.83 -6.55
CA GLY A 137 -11.39 5.17 -7.13
C GLY A 137 -10.03 5.42 -7.79
N GLY A 138 -9.33 4.35 -8.13
CA GLY A 138 -7.90 4.33 -8.41
C GLY A 138 -7.46 5.32 -9.48
N PHE A 139 -6.35 6.00 -9.22
CA PHE A 139 -5.68 6.85 -10.19
C PHE A 139 -4.23 6.41 -10.39
N PRO A 140 -3.67 6.59 -11.60
CA PRO A 140 -2.33 6.13 -11.89
C PRO A 140 -1.26 6.96 -11.18
N ILE A 141 -0.33 6.29 -10.49
CA ILE A 141 0.90 6.90 -9.95
C ILE A 141 2.08 6.35 -10.75
N ASP A 142 2.93 7.24 -11.24
CA ASP A 142 4.20 6.90 -11.84
C ASP A 142 5.27 6.73 -10.76
N ARG A 143 5.89 5.56 -10.69
CA ARG A 143 6.97 5.25 -9.74
C ARG A 143 8.26 6.03 -10.03
N GLY A 144 8.41 6.53 -11.25
CA GLY A 144 9.53 7.35 -11.69
C GLY A 144 9.47 8.83 -11.26
N GLY A 145 8.35 9.28 -10.68
CA GLY A 145 8.18 10.67 -10.23
C GLY A 145 7.81 11.64 -11.35
N GLY A 146 7.13 11.15 -12.39
CA GLY A 146 6.68 11.99 -13.51
C GLY A 146 5.63 13.03 -13.10
N SER A 147 5.65 14.19 -13.76
CA SER A 147 4.76 15.33 -13.51
C SER A 147 3.27 14.99 -13.66
N THR A 148 2.93 14.12 -14.60
CA THR A 148 1.53 13.74 -14.92
C THR A 148 0.80 13.10 -13.71
N ALA A 149 1.49 12.24 -12.96
CA ALA A 149 0.89 11.56 -11.79
C ALA A 149 0.68 12.55 -10.63
N THR A 150 1.61 13.46 -10.43
CA THR A 150 1.50 14.53 -9.43
C THR A 150 0.35 15.47 -9.77
N ASN A 151 0.18 15.83 -11.05
CA ASN A 151 -0.91 16.69 -11.50
C ASN A 151 -2.28 16.05 -11.27
N LYS A 152 -2.43 14.74 -11.58
CA LYS A 152 -3.72 14.05 -11.34
C LYS A 152 -4.04 13.91 -9.85
N ALA A 153 -3.05 13.68 -9.01
CA ALA A 153 -3.23 13.68 -7.56
C ALA A 153 -3.66 15.07 -7.06
N ARG A 154 -3.05 16.13 -7.59
CA ARG A 154 -3.40 17.52 -7.26
C ARG A 154 -4.83 17.85 -7.68
N GLU A 155 -5.23 17.54 -8.92
CA GLU A 155 -6.61 17.73 -9.40
C GLU A 155 -7.63 17.07 -8.46
N LEU A 156 -7.37 15.83 -8.04
CA LEU A 156 -8.27 15.12 -7.13
C LEU A 156 -8.39 15.80 -5.76
N LEU A 157 -7.30 16.31 -5.21
CA LEU A 157 -7.34 17.08 -3.97
C LEU A 157 -8.12 18.38 -4.13
N ASP A 158 -7.90 19.10 -5.23
CA ASP A 158 -8.59 20.35 -5.54
C ASP A 158 -10.11 20.11 -5.75
N ASP A 159 -10.51 18.94 -6.25
CA ASP A 159 -11.90 18.46 -6.35
C ASP A 159 -12.49 17.94 -5.01
N GLY A 160 -11.72 18.03 -3.92
CA GLY A 160 -12.13 17.61 -2.57
C GLY A 160 -12.07 16.10 -2.34
N TRP A 161 -11.31 15.35 -3.16
CA TRP A 161 -11.04 13.93 -2.94
C TRP A 161 -9.85 13.73 -2.03
N SER A 162 -10.02 12.91 -1.01
CA SER A 162 -8.90 12.41 -0.22
C SER A 162 -8.15 11.31 -0.98
N LEU A 163 -6.87 11.14 -0.67
CA LEU A 163 -6.04 10.17 -1.37
C LEU A 163 -5.49 9.13 -0.39
N VAL A 164 -5.39 7.87 -0.81
CA VAL A 164 -4.57 6.85 -0.13
C VAL A 164 -3.30 6.66 -0.94
N VAL A 165 -2.16 6.85 -0.30
CA VAL A 165 -0.85 6.69 -0.92
C VAL A 165 0.08 5.87 -0.05
N PHE A 166 1.03 5.19 -0.68
CA PHE A 166 2.08 4.45 -0.01
C PHE A 166 3.43 5.11 -0.30
N PRO A 167 3.98 5.91 0.62
CA PRO A 167 5.19 6.69 0.36
C PRO A 167 6.44 5.86 0.04
N GLU A 168 6.44 4.58 0.36
CA GLU A 168 7.49 3.64 -0.02
C GLU A 168 7.63 3.48 -1.54
N GLY A 169 6.55 3.73 -2.29
CA GLY A 169 6.48 3.61 -3.75
C GLY A 169 6.50 2.17 -4.29
N ALA A 170 6.68 1.18 -3.43
CA ALA A 170 6.59 -0.23 -3.77
C ALA A 170 6.33 -1.05 -2.51
N ARG A 171 5.71 -2.22 -2.67
CA ARG A 171 5.53 -3.15 -1.55
C ARG A 171 6.87 -3.64 -1.00
N SER A 172 6.96 -3.68 0.32
CA SER A 172 8.10 -4.26 1.02
C SER A 172 8.37 -5.70 0.55
N PRO A 173 9.61 -6.04 0.27
CA PRO A 173 9.97 -7.40 -0.14
C PRO A 173 10.08 -8.38 1.03
N ASP A 174 10.23 -7.91 2.25
CA ASP A 174 10.61 -8.68 3.44
C ASP A 174 9.75 -8.36 4.68
N GLY A 175 8.74 -7.49 4.53
CA GLY A 175 7.82 -7.10 5.60
C GLY A 175 8.30 -5.93 6.46
N HIS A 176 9.51 -5.42 6.22
CA HIS A 176 10.00 -4.20 6.88
C HIS A 176 9.64 -2.96 6.05
N VAL A 177 9.35 -1.86 6.74
CA VAL A 177 9.01 -0.60 6.08
C VAL A 177 10.21 -0.04 5.34
N GLN A 178 10.01 0.32 4.08
CA GLN A 178 11.03 0.93 3.25
C GLN A 178 11.09 2.44 3.54
N ARG A 179 12.19 3.06 3.14
CA ARG A 179 12.31 4.52 3.24
C ARG A 179 11.17 5.21 2.49
N PHE A 180 10.52 6.16 3.14
CA PHE A 180 9.51 7.01 2.52
C PHE A 180 10.16 7.95 1.49
N ARG A 181 9.54 8.02 0.32
CA ARG A 181 9.90 8.96 -0.73
C ARG A 181 9.22 10.30 -0.45
N HIS A 182 9.89 11.37 -0.80
CA HIS A 182 9.42 12.72 -0.48
C HIS A 182 8.22 13.21 -1.31
N GLY A 183 7.77 12.45 -2.32
CA GLY A 183 6.69 12.86 -3.22
C GLY A 183 5.36 13.13 -2.51
N THR A 184 5.00 12.32 -1.52
CA THR A 184 3.77 12.53 -0.73
C THR A 184 3.87 13.78 0.13
N ALA A 185 4.98 13.98 0.82
CA ALA A 185 5.23 15.16 1.64
C ALA A 185 5.21 16.43 0.79
N ARG A 186 5.85 16.40 -0.38
CA ARG A 186 5.83 17.49 -1.33
C ARG A 186 4.41 17.83 -1.79
N LEU A 187 3.60 16.81 -2.12
CA LEU A 187 2.22 17.01 -2.53
C LEU A 187 1.38 17.66 -1.41
N CYS A 188 1.55 17.24 -0.15
CA CYS A 188 0.88 17.86 1.00
C CYS A 188 1.22 19.34 1.13
N ILE A 189 2.52 19.68 1.05
CA ILE A 189 2.99 21.08 1.16
C ILE A 189 2.45 21.91 0.00
N GLU A 190 2.57 21.43 -1.24
CA GLU A 190 2.12 22.15 -2.43
C GLU A 190 0.59 22.30 -2.50
N ALA A 191 -0.16 21.33 -1.98
CA ALA A 191 -1.62 21.38 -1.95
C ALA A 191 -2.20 22.06 -0.69
N GLY A 192 -1.38 22.30 0.33
CA GLY A 192 -1.85 22.85 1.59
C GLY A 192 -2.77 21.89 2.37
N VAL A 193 -2.62 20.57 2.20
CA VAL A 193 -3.49 19.56 2.81
C VAL A 193 -2.75 18.76 3.88
N GLY A 194 -3.51 18.27 4.87
CA GLY A 194 -2.99 17.41 5.92
C GLY A 194 -2.72 15.98 5.43
N ALA A 195 -1.85 15.27 6.14
CA ALA A 195 -1.54 13.87 5.94
C ALA A 195 -1.94 13.05 7.16
N ALA A 196 -2.81 12.04 7.01
CA ALA A 196 -3.27 11.16 8.08
C ALA A 196 -2.52 9.83 8.04
N PRO A 197 -1.74 9.49 9.09
CA PRO A 197 -0.98 8.25 9.15
C PRO A 197 -1.88 7.05 9.44
N ILE A 198 -1.61 5.94 8.76
CA ILE A 198 -2.23 4.64 9.01
C ILE A 198 -1.14 3.59 9.17
N GLY A 199 -1.10 2.95 10.33
CA GLY A 199 -0.20 1.83 10.61
C GLY A 199 -0.89 0.49 10.32
N ILE A 200 -0.34 -0.33 9.42
CA ILE A 200 -0.86 -1.68 9.13
C ILE A 200 0.17 -2.72 9.55
N ARG A 201 -0.21 -3.57 10.51
CA ARG A 201 0.61 -4.66 11.01
C ARG A 201 -0.03 -6.02 10.74
N GLY A 202 0.78 -7.01 10.38
CA GLY A 202 0.30 -8.37 10.12
C GLY A 202 -0.03 -8.66 8.64
N ALA A 203 -0.23 -7.65 7.80
CA ALA A 203 -0.60 -7.85 6.40
C ALA A 203 0.46 -8.59 5.57
N TYR A 204 1.75 -8.40 5.87
CA TYR A 204 2.83 -9.17 5.24
C TYR A 204 2.76 -10.66 5.61
N GLN A 205 2.52 -10.97 6.87
CA GLN A 205 2.38 -12.36 7.33
C GLN A 205 1.14 -13.01 6.72
N ALA A 206 0.06 -12.24 6.55
CA ALA A 206 -1.16 -12.71 5.92
C ALA A 206 -0.99 -12.98 4.43
N MET A 207 -0.43 -12.03 3.67
CA MET A 207 -0.25 -12.17 2.23
C MET A 207 1.02 -11.44 1.77
N PRO A 208 2.21 -12.08 1.86
CA PRO A 208 3.47 -11.50 1.41
C PRO A 208 3.50 -11.31 -0.12
N LYS A 209 4.47 -10.52 -0.58
CA LYS A 209 4.72 -10.32 -2.01
C LYS A 209 4.96 -11.67 -2.70
N GLY A 210 4.24 -11.93 -3.81
CA GLY A 210 4.32 -13.18 -4.56
C GLY A 210 3.18 -14.16 -4.23
N ARG A 211 2.36 -13.86 -3.23
CA ARG A 211 1.13 -14.58 -2.96
C ARG A 211 -0.08 -13.85 -3.54
N SER A 212 -1.03 -14.58 -4.09
CA SER A 212 -2.27 -14.04 -4.67
C SER A 212 -3.50 -14.15 -3.76
N TRP A 213 -3.38 -14.89 -2.63
CA TRP A 213 -4.45 -15.08 -1.66
C TRP A 213 -3.91 -15.12 -0.23
N PRO A 214 -4.65 -14.68 0.80
CA PRO A 214 -4.24 -14.76 2.19
C PRO A 214 -3.90 -16.19 2.64
N ARG A 215 -3.09 -16.31 3.66
CA ARG A 215 -2.85 -17.61 4.32
C ARG A 215 -4.10 -18.04 5.06
N ALA A 216 -4.40 -19.33 5.02
CA ALA A 216 -5.49 -19.90 5.79
C ALA A 216 -5.30 -19.69 7.32
N GLY A 217 -6.39 -19.75 8.07
CA GLY A 217 -6.37 -19.64 9.51
C GLY A 217 -6.60 -18.22 10.05
N ARG A 218 -7.11 -17.31 9.22
CA ARG A 218 -7.47 -15.94 9.60
C ARG A 218 -6.33 -15.21 10.33
N PRO A 219 -5.19 -15.00 9.66
CA PRO A 219 -4.05 -14.34 10.29
C PRO A 219 -4.45 -12.97 10.85
N PRO A 220 -3.93 -12.60 12.04
CA PRO A 220 -4.26 -11.33 12.67
C PRO A 220 -3.66 -10.17 11.90
N VAL A 221 -4.48 -9.15 11.65
CA VAL A 221 -4.07 -7.88 11.06
C VAL A 221 -4.64 -6.74 11.89
N THR A 222 -3.80 -5.77 12.20
CA THR A 222 -4.19 -4.57 12.93
C THR A 222 -4.03 -3.35 12.04
N VAL A 223 -5.02 -2.47 12.09
CA VAL A 223 -5.00 -1.14 11.46
C VAL A 223 -5.16 -0.09 12.55
N ARG A 224 -4.28 0.90 12.57
CA ARG A 224 -4.37 2.05 13.47
C ARG A 224 -4.36 3.33 12.69
N PHE A 225 -5.33 4.18 12.95
CA PHE A 225 -5.39 5.54 12.45
C PHE A 225 -4.72 6.48 13.45
N GLY A 226 -3.94 7.42 12.97
CA GLY A 226 -3.30 8.45 13.78
C GLY A 226 -3.77 9.84 13.42
N ALA A 227 -3.50 10.80 14.30
CA ALA A 227 -3.87 12.20 14.09
C ALA A 227 -3.25 12.75 12.80
N PRO A 228 -4.01 13.51 12.01
CA PRO A 228 -3.48 14.16 10.82
C PRO A 228 -2.32 15.10 11.15
N LEU A 229 -1.27 15.03 10.35
CA LEU A 229 -0.12 15.92 10.37
C LEU A 229 -0.32 17.01 9.33
N PHE A 230 -0.06 18.24 9.71
CA PHE A 230 -0.06 19.36 8.78
C PHE A 230 1.38 19.84 8.56
N PRO A 231 1.74 20.24 7.31
CA PRO A 231 3.02 20.88 7.07
C PRO A 231 3.15 22.15 7.90
N GLU A 232 4.33 22.38 8.49
CA GLU A 232 4.64 23.59 9.24
C GLU A 232 5.20 24.66 8.29
N GLU A 233 5.07 25.92 8.69
CA GLU A 233 5.60 27.04 7.88
C GLU A 233 7.12 26.89 7.68
N GLY A 234 7.57 26.90 6.43
CA GLY A 234 8.98 26.71 6.08
C GLY A 234 9.51 25.30 6.20
N GLU A 235 8.66 24.31 6.56
CA GLU A 235 9.09 22.91 6.66
C GLU A 235 9.47 22.34 5.28
N THR A 236 10.63 21.67 5.23
CA THR A 236 11.04 21.02 3.98
C THR A 236 10.27 19.72 3.76
N HIS A 237 10.09 19.32 2.50
CA HIS A 237 9.46 18.04 2.17
C HIS A 237 10.24 16.83 2.73
N GLN A 238 11.54 16.98 3.01
CA GLN A 238 12.35 15.94 3.64
C GLN A 238 12.01 15.80 5.13
N ASP A 239 11.87 16.92 5.83
CA ASP A 239 11.53 16.93 7.26
C ASP A 239 10.10 16.45 7.47
N PHE A 240 9.15 16.94 6.69
CA PHE A 240 7.77 16.46 6.74
C PHE A 240 7.68 14.96 6.43
N SER A 241 8.40 14.45 5.42
CA SER A 241 8.47 13.02 5.13
C SER A 241 9.05 12.20 6.28
N ARG A 242 9.98 12.77 7.05
CA ARG A 242 10.56 12.14 8.26
C ARG A 242 9.50 12.07 9.36
N ARG A 243 8.76 13.15 9.62
CA ARG A 243 7.64 13.18 10.57
C ARG A 243 6.56 12.16 10.20
N MET A 244 6.21 12.06 8.92
CA MET A 244 5.29 11.04 8.42
C MET A 244 5.78 9.63 8.75
N ALA A 245 7.05 9.32 8.51
CA ALA A 245 7.61 8.00 8.80
C ALA A 245 7.62 7.70 10.31
N GLN A 246 7.93 8.69 11.14
CA GLN A 246 7.87 8.59 12.60
C GLN A 246 6.44 8.32 13.10
N ALA A 247 5.44 9.01 12.55
CA ALA A 247 4.05 8.78 12.92
C ALA A 247 3.59 7.33 12.64
N VAL A 248 3.96 6.76 11.49
CA VAL A 248 3.66 5.35 11.22
C VAL A 248 4.43 4.43 12.17
N ALA A 249 5.68 4.75 12.50
CA ALA A 249 6.46 3.96 13.46
C ALA A 249 5.83 3.99 14.86
N GLN A 250 5.34 5.14 15.31
CA GLN A 250 4.62 5.28 16.59
C GLN A 250 3.34 4.42 16.61
N LEU A 251 2.52 4.42 15.54
CA LEU A 251 1.33 3.58 15.47
C LEU A 251 1.65 2.08 15.54
N HIS A 252 2.79 1.66 14.99
CA HIS A 252 3.27 0.29 15.14
C HIS A 252 3.77 -0.03 16.55
N ASP A 253 4.34 0.95 17.24
CA ASP A 253 4.78 0.80 18.64
C ASP A 253 3.57 0.72 19.57
N GLU A 254 2.56 1.54 19.36
CA GLU A 254 1.26 1.44 20.05
C GLU A 254 0.62 0.05 19.96
N ASP A 255 0.73 -0.62 18.82
CA ASP A 255 0.18 -1.97 18.65
C ASP A 255 0.98 -3.03 19.42
N ARG A 256 2.21 -2.74 19.80
CA ARG A 256 3.09 -3.63 20.56
C ARG A 256 3.07 -3.36 22.07
N THR A 257 2.72 -2.15 22.44
CA THR A 257 2.77 -1.65 23.82
C THR A 257 1.41 -1.04 24.19
N THR A 258 1.42 0.21 24.64
CA THR A 258 0.23 1.02 24.89
C THR A 258 0.36 2.36 24.17
N TRP A 259 -0.75 3.06 23.97
CA TRP A 259 -0.73 4.43 23.44
C TRP A 259 0.18 5.35 24.27
N TRP A 260 0.12 5.22 25.59
CA TRP A 260 0.91 6.06 26.50
C TRP A 260 2.42 5.78 26.40
N ASP A 261 2.81 4.50 26.39
CA ASP A 261 4.22 4.12 26.24
C ASP A 261 4.80 4.55 24.90
N ALA A 262 4.03 4.40 23.83
CA ALA A 262 4.44 4.81 22.49
C ALA A 262 4.59 6.34 22.39
N LEU A 263 3.70 7.10 23.03
CA LEU A 263 3.79 8.56 23.10
C LEU A 263 5.06 9.01 23.86
N LEU A 264 5.31 8.44 25.02
CA LEU A 264 6.51 8.76 25.82
C LEU A 264 7.80 8.46 25.06
N ARG A 265 7.85 7.33 24.34
CA ARG A 265 9.01 7.00 23.49
C ARG A 265 9.15 7.94 22.30
N ALA A 266 8.04 8.37 21.71
CA ALA A 266 8.07 9.33 20.61
C ALA A 266 8.63 10.66 21.06
N GLU A 267 8.21 11.16 22.22
CA GLU A 267 8.73 12.37 22.88
C GLU A 267 10.23 12.26 23.21
N ALA A 268 10.66 11.09 23.68
CA ALA A 268 12.07 10.81 23.97
C ALA A 268 12.93 10.55 22.72
N GLY A 269 12.33 10.46 21.51
CA GLY A 269 13.04 10.08 20.29
C GLY A 269 13.45 8.59 20.25
N GLU A 270 12.81 7.74 21.04
CA GLU A 270 13.12 6.31 21.23
C GLU A 270 12.15 5.38 20.49
N THR A 271 11.28 5.91 19.63
CA THR A 271 10.36 5.08 18.82
C THR A 271 11.13 4.04 18.01
N PRO A 272 10.80 2.74 18.13
CA PRO A 272 11.52 1.69 17.42
C PRO A 272 11.43 1.86 15.91
N SER A 273 12.56 1.74 15.22
CA SER A 273 12.60 1.81 13.77
C SER A 273 11.86 0.63 13.13
N LEU A 274 11.07 0.91 12.12
CA LEU A 274 10.42 -0.11 11.29
C LEU A 274 11.30 -0.59 10.14
N ALA A 275 12.44 0.04 9.91
CA ALA A 275 13.44 -0.44 8.96
C ALA A 275 13.97 -1.80 9.43
N GLY A 276 14.11 -2.71 8.50
CA GLY A 276 14.69 -4.03 8.81
C GLY A 276 16.14 -3.93 9.26
N PRO A 277 16.73 -5.05 9.72
CA PRO A 277 18.12 -5.10 10.10
C PRO A 277 19.03 -4.57 8.99
N SER A 278 20.17 -4.01 9.37
CA SER A 278 21.16 -3.49 8.43
C SER A 278 21.58 -4.58 7.42
N GLY A 279 21.49 -4.27 6.13
CA GLY A 279 21.85 -5.20 5.08
C GLY A 279 20.96 -5.09 3.84
N PRO A 280 21.40 -5.61 2.69
CA PRO A 280 20.62 -5.54 1.46
C PRO A 280 19.36 -6.41 1.54
N ALA A 281 18.26 -5.91 0.97
CA ALA A 281 16.94 -6.56 1.00
C ALA A 281 16.95 -8.00 0.42
N TRP A 282 17.84 -8.30 -0.53
CA TRP A 282 17.98 -9.65 -1.07
C TRP A 282 18.48 -10.64 -0.01
N ARG A 283 19.41 -10.22 0.87
CA ARG A 283 19.95 -11.05 1.95
C ARG A 283 18.88 -11.34 3.00
N ARG A 284 18.12 -10.34 3.41
CA ARG A 284 17.00 -10.52 4.35
C ARG A 284 15.96 -11.48 3.80
N ARG A 285 15.62 -11.38 2.49
CA ARG A 285 14.71 -12.32 1.83
C ARG A 285 15.25 -13.74 1.80
N TRP A 286 16.53 -13.89 1.52
CA TRP A 286 17.18 -15.19 1.50
C TRP A 286 17.22 -15.83 2.90
N GLU A 287 17.54 -15.07 3.93
CA GLU A 287 17.52 -15.51 5.32
C GLU A 287 16.09 -15.89 5.77
N GLY A 288 15.08 -15.09 5.41
CA GLY A 288 13.66 -15.38 5.70
C GLY A 288 13.07 -16.56 4.92
N SER A 289 13.68 -16.95 3.80
CA SER A 289 13.27 -18.11 3.00
C SER A 289 13.90 -19.43 3.47
N ARG A 290 14.89 -19.37 4.36
CA ARG A 290 15.50 -20.59 4.92
C ARG A 290 14.47 -21.35 5.75
N PRO A 291 14.36 -22.67 5.58
CA PRO A 291 13.58 -23.50 6.48
C PRO A 291 14.10 -23.29 7.92
N ILE A 292 13.21 -22.98 8.84
CA ILE A 292 13.58 -22.98 10.26
C ILE A 292 14.07 -24.39 10.58
N PRO A 293 15.31 -24.58 11.06
CA PRO A 293 15.76 -25.90 11.44
C PRO A 293 14.79 -26.43 12.49
N ARG A 294 14.07 -27.51 12.16
CA ARG A 294 13.32 -28.22 13.18
C ARG A 294 14.37 -28.65 14.22
N ARG A 295 14.31 -28.09 15.41
CA ARG A 295 15.07 -28.63 16.56
C ARG A 295 14.57 -30.05 16.74
N GLY A 296 15.30 -31.00 16.13
CA GLY A 296 15.15 -32.39 16.47
C GLY A 296 15.56 -32.57 17.95
N PRO A 297 15.04 -33.58 18.64
CA PRO A 297 15.47 -33.90 20.00
C PRO A 297 16.97 -33.97 19.98
N GLY A 298 17.63 -33.15 20.83
CA GLY A 298 19.06 -32.95 20.83
C GLY A 298 19.80 -34.30 20.93
N LYS A 299 20.60 -34.61 19.92
CA LYS A 299 21.65 -35.61 20.05
C LYS A 299 22.68 -35.01 21.00
N THR A 300 22.58 -35.36 22.25
CA THR A 300 23.69 -35.21 23.20
C THR A 300 24.85 -36.04 22.67
N TRP A 301 25.89 -35.39 22.29
CA TRP A 301 27.17 -36.05 22.01
C TRP A 301 27.65 -36.60 23.35
N LYS A 302 27.84 -37.94 23.42
CA LYS A 302 28.55 -38.62 24.51
C LYS A 302 30.03 -38.54 24.20
#